data_6cca868712a50f69f371f62687c09176
#
_entry.id   6cca868712a50f69f371f62687c09176
#
_cell.length_a   1.000
_cell.length_b   1.000
_cell.length_c   1.000
_cell.angle_alpha   90.00
_cell.angle_beta   90.00
_cell.angle_gamma   90.00
#
_symmetry.space_group_name_H-M   'P 1'
#
loop_
_entity.id
_entity.type
_entity.pdbx_description
1 polymer ?
#
loop_
_entity_poly.entity_id
_entity_poly.type
_entity_poly.pdbx_seq_one_letter_code
_entity_poly.pdbx_strand_id
1 'polypeptide(L)'
;MRLKDKVAIITGGSRGIGYATADKFLGEGARVILTASSQASAEKAVERLKEKYPDAIIAGISPDLASLESVREAFRSATEKYGCVDILVNNAGVSESTPFMEYTEETFDKVMDLNVKGVFNTTRAAAECMVARGTGVIL
;
A
#
# COMPACT_ATOMS: atom_id res chain seq x y z
N MET A 1 18.77 11.72 4.31
CA MET A 1 17.41 11.23 4.59
C MET A 1 16.37 12.15 3.97
N ARG A 2 16.03 11.83 2.74
CA ARG A 2 15.10 12.66 1.93
C ARG A 2 13.64 12.54 2.34
N LEU A 3 13.26 11.45 3.03
CA LEU A 3 11.89 11.17 3.44
C LEU A 3 11.71 11.20 4.97
N LYS A 4 12.61 11.90 5.66
CA LYS A 4 12.55 11.96 7.12
C LYS A 4 11.15 12.38 7.61
N ASP A 5 10.61 11.58 8.50
CA ASP A 5 9.28 11.77 9.12
C ASP A 5 8.08 11.75 8.17
N LYS A 6 8.28 11.48 6.88
CA LYS A 6 7.18 11.30 5.93
C LYS A 6 6.47 9.97 6.16
N VAL A 7 5.15 9.99 6.06
CA VAL A 7 4.30 8.80 6.15
C VAL A 7 4.01 8.29 4.75
N ALA A 8 4.43 7.08 4.44
CA ALA A 8 4.23 6.44 3.14
C ALA A 8 3.38 5.18 3.29
N ILE A 9 2.34 5.05 2.46
CA ILE A 9 1.61 3.80 2.28
C ILE A 9 2.07 3.19 0.96
N ILE A 10 2.47 1.91 1.00
CA ILE A 10 2.92 1.15 -0.18
C ILE A 10 2.03 -0.07 -0.31
N THR A 11 1.18 -0.10 -1.33
CA THR A 11 0.34 -1.26 -1.57
C THR A 11 1.15 -2.40 -2.20
N GLY A 12 0.84 -3.63 -1.81
CA GLY A 12 1.62 -4.79 -2.27
C GLY A 12 3.06 -4.77 -1.76
N GLY A 13 3.28 -4.28 -0.55
CA GLY A 13 4.61 -4.07 0.03
C GLY A 13 5.26 -5.30 0.66
N SER A 14 4.60 -6.46 0.66
CA SER A 14 5.12 -7.66 1.33
C SER A 14 6.21 -8.40 0.55
N ARG A 15 6.35 -8.13 -0.73
CA ARG A 15 7.32 -8.79 -1.63
C ARG A 15 7.66 -7.94 -2.85
N GLY A 16 8.65 -8.36 -3.62
CA GLY A 16 8.99 -7.79 -4.92
C GLY A 16 9.31 -6.30 -4.88
N ILE A 17 8.81 -5.57 -5.85
CA ILE A 17 9.06 -4.12 -6.03
C ILE A 17 8.54 -3.32 -4.83
N GLY A 18 7.34 -3.66 -4.33
CA GLY A 18 6.76 -2.98 -3.18
C GLY A 18 7.62 -3.12 -1.91
N TYR A 19 8.13 -4.32 -1.65
CA TYR A 19 9.04 -4.56 -0.53
C TYR A 19 10.36 -3.79 -0.68
N ALA A 20 10.96 -3.81 -1.87
CA ALA A 20 12.18 -3.06 -2.15
C ALA A 20 11.96 -1.54 -2.01
N THR A 21 10.78 -1.06 -2.39
CA THR A 21 10.37 0.34 -2.21
C THR A 21 10.27 0.68 -0.71
N ALA A 22 9.62 -0.18 0.07
CA ALA A 22 9.50 -0.02 1.52
C ALA A 22 10.88 0.03 2.19
N ASP A 23 11.77 -0.90 1.82
CA ASP A 23 13.16 -0.93 2.31
C ASP A 23 13.89 0.39 2.00
N LYS A 24 13.80 0.85 0.76
CA LYS A 24 14.45 2.10 0.37
C LYS A 24 13.87 3.32 1.10
N PHE A 25 12.57 3.39 1.26
CA PHE A 25 11.90 4.50 1.95
C PHE A 25 12.28 4.55 3.43
N LEU A 26 12.36 3.39 4.09
CA LEU A 26 12.83 3.30 5.48
C LEU A 26 14.27 3.79 5.61
N GLY A 27 15.15 3.43 4.68
CA GLY A 27 16.52 3.93 4.64
C GLY A 27 16.62 5.45 4.44
N GLU A 28 15.58 6.07 3.90
CA GLU A 28 15.46 7.52 3.74
C GLU A 28 14.69 8.21 4.88
N GLY A 29 14.36 7.47 5.94
CA GLY A 29 13.75 8.01 7.16
C GLY A 29 12.24 8.09 7.17
N ALA A 30 11.55 7.46 6.21
CA ALA A 30 10.10 7.42 6.18
C ALA A 30 9.52 6.49 7.26
N ARG A 31 8.29 6.77 7.67
CA ARG A 31 7.41 5.83 8.36
C ARG A 31 6.66 5.07 7.27
N VAL A 32 6.69 3.75 7.29
CA VAL A 32 6.12 2.94 6.20
C VAL A 32 4.96 2.09 6.71
N ILE A 33 3.85 2.18 6.01
CA ILE A 33 2.70 1.30 6.16
C ILE A 33 2.59 0.52 4.86
N LEU A 34 2.78 -0.79 4.93
CA LEU A 34 2.64 -1.64 3.76
C LEU A 34 1.33 -2.42 3.78
N THR A 35 0.78 -2.70 2.61
CA THR A 35 -0.36 -3.60 2.49
C THR A 35 0.07 -4.93 1.89
N ALA A 36 -0.64 -5.98 2.25
CA ALA A 36 -0.47 -7.32 1.70
C ALA A 36 -1.82 -8.00 1.50
N SER A 37 -1.84 -9.12 0.80
CA SER A 37 -3.06 -9.89 0.56
C SER A 37 -3.59 -10.61 1.81
N SER A 38 -2.74 -10.78 2.83
CA SER A 38 -3.13 -11.33 4.13
C SER A 38 -2.38 -10.62 5.25
N GLN A 39 -2.96 -10.63 6.44
CA GLN A 39 -2.32 -10.03 7.63
C GLN A 39 -1.04 -10.78 7.99
N ALA A 40 -1.00 -12.10 7.84
CA ALA A 40 0.19 -12.90 8.08
C ALA A 40 1.35 -12.50 7.16
N SER A 41 1.10 -12.28 5.88
CA SER A 41 2.11 -11.82 4.92
C SER A 41 2.60 -10.41 5.24
N ALA A 42 1.69 -9.53 5.66
CA ALA A 42 2.03 -8.16 6.06
C ALA A 42 2.95 -8.18 7.29
N GLU A 43 2.60 -8.91 8.32
CA GLU A 43 3.38 -9.02 9.55
C GLU A 43 4.77 -9.61 9.31
N LYS A 44 4.87 -10.64 8.49
CA LYS A 44 6.14 -11.26 8.13
C LYS A 44 7.08 -10.29 7.42
N ALA A 45 6.54 -9.48 6.50
CA ALA A 45 7.31 -8.43 5.83
C ALA A 45 7.78 -7.36 6.81
N VAL A 46 6.92 -6.94 7.74
CA VAL A 46 7.25 -5.98 8.79
C VAL A 46 8.37 -6.50 9.68
N GLU A 47 8.31 -7.76 10.11
CA GLU A 47 9.36 -8.37 10.94
C GLU A 47 10.72 -8.32 10.24
N ARG A 48 10.79 -8.71 8.98
CA ARG A 48 12.02 -8.68 8.18
C ARG A 48 12.59 -7.27 8.03
N LEU A 49 11.73 -6.28 7.83
CA LEU A 49 12.16 -4.87 7.74
C LEU A 49 12.64 -4.33 9.09
N LYS A 50 12.01 -4.74 10.20
CA LYS A 50 12.42 -4.35 11.54
C LYS A 50 13.78 -4.93 11.95
N GLU A 51 14.16 -6.08 11.44
CA GLU A 51 15.52 -6.60 11.65
C GLU A 51 16.59 -5.64 11.13
N LYS A 52 16.30 -4.99 9.99
CA LYS A 52 17.21 -4.02 9.36
C LYS A 52 17.05 -2.59 9.92
N TYR A 53 15.83 -2.24 10.32
CA TYR A 53 15.48 -0.90 10.81
C TYR A 53 14.74 -1.00 12.15
N PRO A 54 15.43 -1.40 13.25
CA PRO A 54 14.77 -1.69 14.54
C PRO A 54 14.04 -0.50 15.16
N ASP A 55 14.51 0.72 14.89
CA ASP A 55 13.92 1.95 15.44
C ASP A 55 12.88 2.60 14.52
N ALA A 56 12.69 2.05 13.31
CA ALA A 56 11.76 2.63 12.35
C ALA A 56 10.29 2.30 12.69
N ILE A 57 9.40 3.19 12.31
CA ILE A 57 7.97 2.97 12.39
C ILE A 57 7.52 2.24 11.12
N ILE A 58 7.13 0.99 11.30
CA ILE A 58 6.71 0.11 10.20
C ILE A 58 5.44 -0.60 10.63
N ALA A 59 4.44 -0.59 9.79
CA ALA A 59 3.17 -1.30 10.02
C ALA A 59 2.74 -2.08 8.78
N GLY A 60 2.01 -3.15 9.00
CA GLY A 60 1.42 -3.97 7.95
C GLY A 60 -0.09 -4.08 8.13
N ILE A 61 -0.83 -3.87 7.06
CA ILE A 61 -2.28 -3.98 7.01
C ILE A 61 -2.70 -4.81 5.79
N SER A 62 -3.90 -5.38 5.82
CA SER A 62 -4.39 -6.21 4.72
C SER A 62 -5.85 -5.90 4.36
N PRO A 63 -6.18 -4.64 3.99
CA PRO A 63 -7.51 -4.32 3.54
C PRO A 63 -7.83 -5.02 2.21
N ASP A 64 -9.12 -5.25 1.96
CA ASP A 64 -9.59 -5.63 0.65
C ASP A 64 -9.55 -4.41 -0.29
N LEU A 65 -8.58 -4.38 -1.19
CA LEU A 65 -8.38 -3.24 -2.10
C LEU A 65 -9.54 -3.06 -3.09
N ALA A 66 -10.32 -4.11 -3.35
CA ALA A 66 -11.52 -4.03 -4.18
C ALA A 66 -12.74 -3.40 -3.46
N SER A 67 -12.62 -3.12 -2.16
CA SER A 67 -13.66 -2.50 -1.34
C SER A 67 -13.21 -1.12 -0.86
N LEU A 68 -13.88 -0.08 -1.33
CA LEU A 68 -13.59 1.30 -0.88
C LEU A 68 -13.77 1.45 0.64
N GLU A 69 -14.80 0.85 1.21
CA GLU A 69 -15.05 0.90 2.65
C GLU A 69 -13.92 0.26 3.45
N SER A 70 -13.48 -0.94 3.04
CA SER A 70 -12.36 -1.64 3.67
C SER A 70 -11.08 -0.82 3.64
N VAL A 71 -10.76 -0.23 2.50
CA VAL A 71 -9.58 0.63 2.32
C VAL A 71 -9.68 1.89 3.17
N ARG A 72 -10.82 2.57 3.14
CA ARG A 72 -11.03 3.81 3.93
C ARG A 72 -10.89 3.56 5.42
N GLU A 73 -11.47 2.49 5.92
CA GLU A 73 -11.38 2.11 7.33
C GLU A 73 -9.93 1.83 7.75
N ALA A 74 -9.22 1.02 6.97
CA ALA A 74 -7.82 0.70 7.22
C ALA A 74 -6.92 1.94 7.15
N PHE A 75 -7.11 2.82 6.18
CA PHE A 75 -6.32 4.03 6.03
C PHE A 75 -6.62 5.07 7.12
N ARG A 76 -7.87 5.18 7.57
CA ARG A 76 -8.21 6.02 8.72
C ARG A 76 -7.51 5.56 10.00
N SER A 77 -7.58 4.26 10.29
CA SER A 77 -6.88 3.70 11.45
C SER A 77 -5.38 3.96 11.39
N ALA A 78 -4.78 3.79 10.21
CA ALA A 78 -3.36 4.06 10.01
C ALA A 78 -3.02 5.55 10.18
N THR A 79 -3.85 6.43 9.64
CA THR A 79 -3.68 7.89 9.75
C THR A 79 -3.80 8.37 11.20
N GLU A 80 -4.74 7.84 11.96
CA GLU A 80 -4.90 8.16 13.39
C GLU A 80 -3.68 7.75 14.20
N LYS A 81 -3.07 6.62 13.86
CA LYS A 81 -1.94 6.06 14.61
C LYS A 81 -0.58 6.61 14.18
N TYR A 82 -0.37 6.80 12.88
CA TYR A 82 0.95 7.10 12.32
C TYR A 82 1.08 8.50 11.70
N GLY A 83 -0.02 9.21 11.55
CA GLY A 83 -0.09 10.53 10.92
C GLY A 83 -0.68 10.47 9.51
N CYS A 84 -1.00 11.64 8.97
CA CYS A 84 -1.56 11.77 7.63
C CYS A 84 -0.56 11.29 6.56
N VAL A 85 -1.08 10.60 5.56
CA VAL A 85 -0.28 10.05 4.46
C VAL A 85 0.32 11.18 3.62
N ASP A 86 1.63 11.17 3.50
CA ASP A 86 2.37 12.08 2.61
C ASP A 86 2.57 11.48 1.21
N ILE A 87 2.76 10.16 1.15
CA ILE A 87 3.09 9.45 -0.09
C ILE A 87 2.26 8.17 -0.17
N LEU A 88 1.54 7.99 -1.27
CA LEU A 88 0.91 6.73 -1.63
C LEU A 88 1.63 6.13 -2.83
N VAL A 89 2.09 4.89 -2.71
CA VAL A 89 2.65 4.12 -3.83
C VAL A 89 1.66 3.00 -4.19
N ASN A 90 0.99 3.15 -5.32
CA ASN A 90 0.09 2.13 -5.87
C ASN A 90 0.91 1.08 -6.63
N ASN A 91 1.37 0.08 -5.89
CA ASN A 91 2.18 -1.01 -6.43
C ASN A 91 1.43 -2.34 -6.51
N ALA A 92 0.40 -2.55 -5.68
CA ALA A 92 -0.38 -3.79 -5.71
C ALA A 92 -1.02 -4.01 -7.07
N GLY A 93 -0.87 -5.22 -7.60
CA GLY A 93 -1.42 -5.60 -8.88
C GLY A 93 -1.26 -7.08 -9.14
N VAL A 94 -2.03 -7.59 -10.07
CA VAL A 94 -1.91 -8.96 -10.58
C VAL A 94 -1.81 -8.91 -12.10
N SER A 95 -1.12 -9.88 -12.67
CA SER A 95 -1.10 -10.10 -14.11
C SER A 95 -1.62 -11.49 -14.43
N GLU A 96 -2.15 -11.63 -15.63
CA GLU A 96 -2.70 -12.88 -16.11
C GLU A 96 -2.21 -13.11 -17.54
N SER A 97 -1.58 -14.25 -17.78
CA SER A 97 -0.98 -14.59 -19.07
C SER A 97 -1.84 -15.54 -19.91
N THR A 98 -3.08 -15.76 -19.51
CA THR A 98 -4.01 -16.61 -20.27
C THR A 98 -4.26 -16.04 -21.67
N PRO A 99 -4.25 -16.85 -22.73
CA PRO A 99 -4.58 -16.39 -24.08
C PRO A 99 -5.96 -15.72 -24.11
N PHE A 100 -6.08 -14.66 -24.91
CA PHE A 100 -7.30 -13.81 -24.91
C PHE A 100 -8.60 -14.60 -25.06
N MET A 101 -8.64 -15.58 -25.98
CA MET A 101 -9.87 -16.36 -26.22
C MET A 101 -10.22 -17.35 -25.09
N GLU A 102 -9.26 -17.62 -24.22
CA GLU A 102 -9.45 -18.46 -23.03
C GLU A 102 -9.67 -17.64 -21.76
N TYR A 103 -9.55 -16.31 -21.87
CA TYR A 103 -9.69 -15.39 -20.76
C TYR A 103 -11.15 -15.30 -20.32
N THR A 104 -11.43 -15.64 -19.08
CA THR A 104 -12.79 -15.61 -18.54
C THR A 104 -13.18 -14.24 -18.02
N GLU A 105 -14.48 -13.97 -18.01
CA GLU A 105 -15.01 -12.75 -17.37
C GLU A 105 -14.62 -12.66 -15.89
N GLU A 106 -14.64 -13.78 -15.18
CA GLU A 106 -14.23 -13.86 -13.78
C GLU A 106 -12.77 -13.42 -13.59
N THR A 107 -11.87 -13.91 -14.44
CA THR A 107 -10.45 -13.50 -14.41
C THR A 107 -10.30 -12.02 -14.76
N PHE A 108 -11.04 -11.54 -15.75
CA PHE A 108 -11.07 -10.12 -16.11
C PHE A 108 -11.50 -9.25 -14.91
N ASP A 109 -12.60 -9.60 -14.26
CA ASP A 109 -13.10 -8.86 -13.11
C ASP A 109 -12.09 -8.83 -11.97
N LYS A 110 -11.42 -9.94 -11.69
CA LYS A 110 -10.38 -10.01 -10.66
C LYS A 110 -9.20 -9.08 -10.97
N VAL A 111 -8.73 -9.07 -12.20
CA VAL A 111 -7.63 -8.18 -12.63
C VAL A 111 -8.05 -6.72 -12.54
N MET A 112 -9.23 -6.38 -13.04
CA MET A 112 -9.77 -5.02 -13.00
C MET A 112 -10.05 -4.54 -11.58
N ASP A 113 -10.60 -5.39 -10.73
CA ASP A 113 -10.89 -5.07 -9.34
C ASP A 113 -9.62 -4.70 -8.56
N LEU A 114 -8.51 -5.37 -8.80
CA LEU A 114 -7.27 -5.03 -8.13
C LEU A 114 -6.49 -3.92 -8.84
N ASN A 115 -6.28 -4.05 -10.15
CA ASN A 115 -5.38 -3.15 -10.88
C ASN A 115 -5.99 -1.79 -11.19
N VAL A 116 -7.32 -1.68 -11.26
CA VAL A 116 -8.03 -0.44 -11.60
C VAL A 116 -8.84 0.05 -10.41
N LYS A 117 -9.81 -0.71 -9.95
CA LYS A 117 -10.66 -0.32 -8.81
C LYS A 117 -9.85 -0.19 -7.52
N GLY A 118 -8.89 -1.07 -7.29
CA GLY A 118 -8.00 -0.99 -6.13
C GLY A 118 -7.20 0.30 -6.11
N VAL A 119 -6.67 0.73 -7.24
CA VAL A 119 -5.95 2.01 -7.38
C VAL A 119 -6.88 3.19 -7.11
N PHE A 120 -8.09 3.15 -7.65
CA PHE A 120 -9.10 4.18 -7.35
C PHE A 120 -9.40 4.26 -5.85
N ASN A 121 -9.61 3.11 -5.20
CA ASN A 121 -9.97 3.05 -3.78
C ASN A 121 -8.85 3.57 -2.88
N THR A 122 -7.62 3.15 -3.11
CA THR A 122 -6.46 3.59 -2.32
C THR A 122 -6.16 5.06 -2.53
N THR A 123 -6.23 5.51 -3.77
CA THR A 123 -6.04 6.92 -4.12
C THR A 123 -7.10 7.79 -3.46
N ARG A 124 -8.37 7.39 -3.53
CA ARG A 124 -9.48 8.09 -2.90
C ARG A 124 -9.29 8.21 -1.38
N ALA A 125 -8.93 7.12 -0.73
CA ALA A 125 -8.72 7.09 0.72
C ALA A 125 -7.52 7.93 1.16
N ALA A 126 -6.39 7.83 0.47
CA ALA A 126 -5.20 8.65 0.77
C ALA A 126 -5.41 10.13 0.50
N ALA A 127 -6.14 10.46 -0.56
CA ALA A 127 -6.42 11.85 -0.94
C ALA A 127 -7.25 12.61 0.11
N GLU A 128 -8.03 11.93 0.93
CA GLU A 128 -8.85 12.59 1.97
C GLU A 128 -7.99 13.49 2.86
N CYS A 129 -6.89 13.01 3.40
CA CYS A 129 -6.03 13.84 4.23
C CYS A 129 -5.05 14.71 3.43
N MET A 130 -4.64 14.27 2.25
CA MET A 130 -3.76 15.06 1.37
C MET A 130 -4.44 16.35 0.90
N VAL A 131 -5.70 16.26 0.49
CA VAL A 131 -6.49 17.43 0.05
C VAL A 131 -6.70 18.38 1.22
N ALA A 132 -7.03 17.88 2.41
CA ALA A 132 -7.23 18.71 3.60
C ALA A 132 -5.96 19.49 3.97
N ARG A 133 -4.77 18.92 3.76
CA ARG A 133 -3.49 19.59 4.01
C ARG A 133 -2.96 20.40 2.83
N GLY A 134 -3.50 20.20 1.64
CA GLY A 134 -3.03 20.85 0.42
C GLY A 134 -1.71 20.29 -0.14
N THR A 135 -1.28 19.10 0.29
CA THR A 135 -0.03 18.48 -0.18
C THR A 135 -0.09 16.95 -0.09
N GLY A 136 0.60 16.29 -1.00
CA GLY A 136 0.71 14.83 -1.05
C GLY A 136 1.27 14.38 -2.39
N VAL A 137 1.77 13.15 -2.44
CA VAL A 137 2.30 12.52 -3.67
C VAL A 137 1.65 11.16 -3.85
N ILE A 138 1.15 10.89 -5.04
CA ILE A 138 0.55 9.61 -5.44
C ILE A 138 1.26 9.09 -6.68
N LEU A 139 1.78 7.85 -6.58
CA LEU A 139 2.48 7.15 -7.66
C LEU A 139 1.72 5.90 -8.08
#